data_2afe137145deae5512a0db30d13871a0
#
_entry.id   2afe137145deae5512a0db30d13871a0
#
_cell.length_a   1.000
_cell.length_b   1.000
_cell.length_c   1.000
_cell.angle_alpha   90.00
_cell.angle_beta   90.00
_cell.angle_gamma   90.00
#
_symmetry.space_group_name_H-M   'P 1'
#
loop_
_entity.id
_entity.type
_entity.pdbx_description
1 polymer ?
#
loop_
_entity_poly.entity_id
_entity_poly.type
_entity_poly.pdbx_seq_one_letter_code
_entity_poly.pdbx_strand_id
1 'polypeptide(L)'
;MRFIVLIFLISFSLVSQQLPARWDELTASDWELALEKSNYTCILPIGILEKHGPQGPIGSDLIKVREWSARATKSEYAVVFPDYFYGQINEAKQQYGTFSLPSKLTMELLEATCQEIGRNGFKRIIIVNGNGGNPQMNRYFIQNQLEKRRDYAVYYFDPKTPTDVRFTKRNKPKK
;
A
#
# COMPACT_ATOMS: atom_id res chain seq x y z
N MET A 1 -10.46 -19.49 -66.56
CA MET A 1 -10.41 -19.84 -65.13
C MET A 1 -9.87 -18.63 -64.34
N ARG A 2 -10.73 -17.95 -63.59
CA ARG A 2 -10.30 -16.84 -62.75
C ARG A 2 -10.13 -17.37 -61.34
N PHE A 3 -8.90 -17.37 -60.80
CA PHE A 3 -8.64 -17.72 -59.40
C PHE A 3 -8.93 -16.47 -58.52
N ILE A 4 -9.92 -16.58 -57.63
CA ILE A 4 -10.20 -15.59 -56.60
C ILE A 4 -9.33 -15.99 -55.39
N VAL A 5 -8.31 -15.15 -55.09
CA VAL A 5 -7.50 -15.29 -53.91
C VAL A 5 -8.26 -14.58 -52.76
N LEU A 6 -8.79 -15.35 -51.81
CA LEU A 6 -9.46 -14.86 -50.61
C LEU A 6 -8.37 -14.55 -49.55
N ILE A 7 -8.06 -13.27 -49.33
CA ILE A 7 -7.12 -12.85 -48.31
C ILE A 7 -7.92 -12.76 -46.98
N PHE A 8 -7.67 -13.71 -46.06
CA PHE A 8 -8.17 -13.66 -44.70
C PHE A 8 -7.32 -12.65 -43.89
N LEU A 9 -7.84 -11.47 -43.63
CA LEU A 9 -7.29 -10.53 -42.66
C LEU A 9 -7.62 -11.03 -41.25
N ILE A 10 -6.67 -11.66 -40.59
CA ILE A 10 -6.74 -12.00 -39.19
C ILE A 10 -6.47 -10.72 -38.41
N SER A 11 -7.53 -10.09 -37.91
CA SER A 11 -7.42 -8.96 -36.97
C SER A 11 -6.93 -9.49 -35.62
N PHE A 12 -5.65 -9.34 -35.33
CA PHE A 12 -5.13 -9.52 -33.98
C PHE A 12 -5.62 -8.34 -33.13
N SER A 13 -6.67 -8.57 -32.33
CA SER A 13 -7.03 -7.66 -31.26
C SER A 13 -5.92 -7.75 -30.20
N LEU A 14 -5.05 -6.76 -30.17
CA LEU A 14 -4.14 -6.53 -29.04
C LEU A 14 -5.03 -6.21 -27.83
N VAL A 15 -5.34 -7.23 -27.03
CA VAL A 15 -5.89 -7.00 -25.70
C VAL A 15 -4.79 -6.29 -24.92
N SER A 16 -4.92 -4.98 -24.77
CA SER A 16 -4.06 -4.22 -23.86
C SER A 16 -4.26 -4.78 -22.46
N GLN A 17 -3.30 -5.58 -22.01
CA GLN A 17 -3.30 -6.10 -20.66
C GLN A 17 -3.25 -4.93 -19.70
N GLN A 18 -4.28 -4.76 -18.88
CA GLN A 18 -4.32 -3.68 -17.91
C GLN A 18 -3.19 -3.85 -16.91
N LEU A 19 -2.37 -2.81 -16.73
CA LEU A 19 -1.26 -2.82 -15.79
C LEU A 19 -1.76 -3.16 -14.37
N PRO A 20 -1.24 -4.22 -13.71
CA PRO A 20 -1.63 -4.57 -12.36
C PRO A 20 -1.37 -3.41 -11.38
N ALA A 21 -2.23 -3.26 -10.39
CA ALA A 21 -2.00 -2.29 -9.33
C ALA A 21 -1.19 -2.88 -8.15
N ARG A 22 -1.20 -4.20 -7.98
CA ARG A 22 -0.45 -4.86 -6.91
C ARG A 22 1.02 -4.97 -7.26
N TRP A 23 1.88 -4.59 -6.33
CA TRP A 23 3.33 -4.64 -6.45
C TRP A 23 3.84 -6.05 -6.80
N ASP A 24 3.32 -7.06 -6.13
CA ASP A 24 3.69 -8.47 -6.31
C ASP A 24 3.17 -9.11 -7.60
N GLU A 25 2.34 -8.40 -8.36
CA GLU A 25 1.84 -8.80 -9.67
C GLU A 25 2.56 -8.07 -10.83
N LEU A 26 3.32 -7.01 -10.53
CA LEU A 26 4.09 -6.27 -11.53
C LEU A 26 5.32 -7.09 -11.95
N THR A 27 5.60 -7.10 -13.25
CA THR A 27 6.87 -7.60 -13.77
C THR A 27 7.95 -6.52 -13.70
N ALA A 28 9.21 -6.90 -13.84
CA ALA A 28 10.31 -5.93 -13.89
C ALA A 28 10.16 -4.95 -15.07
N SER A 29 9.59 -5.39 -16.18
CA SER A 29 9.32 -4.54 -17.36
C SER A 29 8.16 -3.56 -17.16
N ASP A 30 7.24 -3.84 -16.22
CA ASP A 30 6.11 -2.95 -15.91
C ASP A 30 6.51 -1.82 -14.97
N TRP A 31 7.67 -1.93 -14.31
CA TRP A 31 8.01 -1.13 -13.15
C TRP A 31 8.03 0.38 -13.41
N GLU A 32 8.75 0.80 -14.47
CA GLU A 32 8.85 2.22 -14.82
C GLU A 32 7.48 2.80 -15.17
N LEU A 33 6.70 2.08 -15.98
CA LEU A 33 5.34 2.48 -16.33
C LEU A 33 4.42 2.57 -15.11
N ALA A 34 4.55 1.64 -14.16
CA ALA A 34 3.79 1.65 -12.92
C ALA A 34 4.14 2.85 -12.04
N LEU A 35 5.44 3.20 -11.92
CA LEU A 35 5.89 4.39 -11.21
C LEU A 35 5.30 5.68 -11.82
N GLU A 36 5.41 5.84 -13.13
CA GLU A 36 4.87 7.01 -13.82
C GLU A 36 3.35 7.11 -13.71
N LYS A 37 2.64 6.01 -14.02
CA LYS A 37 1.18 5.96 -13.98
C LYS A 37 0.61 6.19 -12.58
N SER A 38 1.30 5.72 -11.53
CA SER A 38 0.93 5.98 -10.13
C SER A 38 1.31 7.39 -9.67
N ASN A 39 1.90 8.20 -10.53
CA ASN A 39 2.53 9.46 -10.15
C ASN A 39 3.45 9.26 -8.93
N TYR A 40 4.25 8.18 -8.98
CA TYR A 40 5.21 7.77 -7.93
C TYR A 40 4.55 7.57 -6.56
N THR A 41 3.32 7.06 -6.53
CA THR A 41 2.53 6.83 -5.32
C THR A 41 2.39 5.34 -5.03
N CYS A 42 2.75 4.94 -3.81
CA CYS A 42 2.54 3.61 -3.27
C CYS A 42 1.56 3.66 -2.11
N ILE A 43 0.56 2.80 -2.12
CA ILE A 43 -0.34 2.55 -0.99
C ILE A 43 0.26 1.42 -0.16
N LEU A 44 0.48 1.66 1.15
CA LEU A 44 0.90 0.66 2.13
C LEU A 44 -0.30 0.32 3.03
N PRO A 45 -1.02 -0.79 2.71
CA PRO A 45 -2.16 -1.22 3.51
C PRO A 45 -1.68 -1.91 4.78
N ILE A 46 -1.93 -1.32 5.96
CA ILE A 46 -1.54 -1.90 7.25
C ILE A 46 -2.76 -2.51 7.93
N GLY A 47 -2.86 -3.83 7.90
CA GLY A 47 -3.77 -4.60 8.73
C GLY A 47 -3.08 -5.17 9.97
N ILE A 48 -3.69 -6.19 10.56
CA ILE A 48 -3.09 -7.05 11.58
C ILE A 48 -3.69 -8.45 11.50
N LEU A 49 -3.10 -9.37 12.25
CA LEU A 49 -3.68 -10.67 12.54
C LEU A 49 -4.13 -10.67 13.99
N GLU A 50 -5.45 -10.65 14.21
CA GLU A 50 -6.07 -10.53 15.52
C GLU A 50 -7.32 -11.40 15.62
N LYS A 51 -7.57 -11.98 16.81
CA LYS A 51 -8.79 -12.72 17.07
C LYS A 51 -9.97 -11.76 17.29
N HIS A 52 -10.98 -11.84 16.41
CA HIS A 52 -12.24 -11.09 16.46
C HIS A 52 -13.41 -12.03 16.79
N GLY A 53 -13.37 -12.65 17.96
CA GLY A 53 -14.36 -13.65 18.37
C GLY A 53 -14.19 -15.01 17.66
N PRO A 54 -15.13 -15.96 17.86
CA PRO A 54 -15.00 -17.34 17.36
C PRO A 54 -15.26 -17.50 15.87
N GLN A 55 -15.98 -16.56 15.23
CA GLN A 55 -16.38 -16.65 13.81
C GLN A 55 -15.67 -15.65 12.90
N GLY A 56 -15.01 -14.63 13.46
CA GLY A 56 -14.27 -13.65 12.69
C GLY A 56 -12.95 -14.21 12.13
N PRO A 57 -12.64 -14.02 10.85
CA PRO A 57 -11.31 -14.37 10.33
C PRO A 57 -10.22 -13.61 11.08
N ILE A 58 -9.14 -14.30 11.45
CA ILE A 58 -7.98 -13.68 12.14
C ILE A 58 -7.41 -12.50 11.33
N GLY A 59 -7.43 -12.58 10.01
CA GLY A 59 -6.96 -11.52 9.12
C GLY A 59 -8.04 -10.53 8.68
N SER A 60 -9.16 -10.37 9.41
CA SER A 60 -10.28 -9.51 9.01
C SER A 60 -9.86 -8.07 8.72
N ASP A 61 -8.94 -7.51 9.50
CA ASP A 61 -8.42 -6.16 9.30
C ASP A 61 -7.52 -6.06 8.06
N LEU A 62 -6.73 -7.11 7.79
CA LEU A 62 -5.92 -7.20 6.59
C LEU A 62 -6.79 -7.34 5.32
N ILE A 63 -7.79 -8.22 5.37
CA ILE A 63 -8.75 -8.43 4.26
C ILE A 63 -9.45 -7.10 3.93
N LYS A 64 -9.92 -6.40 4.93
CA LYS A 64 -10.62 -5.12 4.80
C LYS A 64 -9.75 -4.03 4.16
N VAL A 65 -8.54 -3.83 4.69
CA VAL A 65 -7.65 -2.77 4.17
C VAL A 65 -7.15 -3.08 2.77
N ARG A 66 -6.96 -4.36 2.44
CA ARG A 66 -6.66 -4.82 1.08
C ARG A 66 -7.78 -4.45 0.11
N GLU A 67 -9.03 -4.72 0.48
CA GLU A 67 -10.20 -4.38 -0.34
C GLU A 67 -10.30 -2.86 -0.55
N TRP A 68 -10.13 -2.06 0.51
CA TRP A 68 -10.18 -0.60 0.38
C TRP A 68 -9.10 -0.06 -0.56
N SER A 69 -7.88 -0.58 -0.44
CA SER A 69 -6.77 -0.20 -1.32
C SER A 69 -7.04 -0.59 -2.77
N ALA A 70 -7.53 -1.81 -3.01
CA ALA A 70 -7.90 -2.25 -4.36
C ALA A 70 -9.05 -1.45 -4.96
N ARG A 71 -9.99 -0.97 -4.16
CA ARG A 71 -11.08 -0.09 -4.64
C ARG A 71 -10.57 1.30 -4.98
N ALA A 72 -9.67 1.86 -4.18
CA ALA A 72 -9.07 3.16 -4.44
C ALA A 72 -8.33 3.19 -5.78
N THR A 73 -7.59 2.12 -6.13
CA THR A 73 -6.84 2.03 -7.40
C THR A 73 -7.72 1.93 -8.65
N LYS A 74 -9.01 1.63 -8.50
CA LYS A 74 -9.97 1.67 -9.63
C LYS A 74 -10.33 3.10 -10.04
N SER A 75 -10.24 4.06 -9.10
CA SER A 75 -10.53 5.47 -9.35
C SER A 75 -9.27 6.24 -9.75
N GLU A 76 -8.16 5.96 -9.09
CA GLU A 76 -6.87 6.59 -9.33
C GLU A 76 -5.78 5.51 -9.20
N TYR A 77 -5.01 5.30 -10.26
CA TYR A 77 -3.98 4.26 -10.24
C TYR A 77 -2.88 4.61 -9.23
N ALA A 78 -2.61 3.69 -8.34
CA ALA A 78 -1.46 3.68 -7.45
C ALA A 78 -0.94 2.25 -7.30
N VAL A 79 0.34 2.07 -7.01
CA VAL A 79 0.86 0.74 -6.71
C VAL A 79 0.52 0.38 -5.27
N VAL A 80 -0.04 -0.80 -5.06
CA VAL A 80 -0.41 -1.31 -3.74
C VAL A 80 0.67 -2.28 -3.26
N PHE A 81 1.33 -1.95 -2.15
CA PHE A 81 2.31 -2.82 -1.52
C PHE A 81 1.65 -4.14 -1.08
N PRO A 82 2.38 -5.27 -1.07
CA PRO A 82 1.87 -6.55 -0.59
C PRO A 82 1.30 -6.50 0.82
N ASP A 83 0.66 -7.56 1.24
CA ASP A 83 0.03 -7.67 2.55
C ASP A 83 0.98 -7.31 3.69
N TYR A 84 0.65 -6.26 4.43
CA TYR A 84 1.42 -5.80 5.58
C TYR A 84 0.58 -5.93 6.86
N PHE A 85 0.89 -6.92 7.69
CA PHE A 85 0.15 -7.23 8.91
C PHE A 85 0.94 -6.96 10.21
N TYR A 86 2.05 -6.25 10.11
CA TYR A 86 2.91 -5.90 11.23
C TYR A 86 2.47 -4.57 11.85
N GLY A 87 1.39 -4.62 12.64
CA GLY A 87 0.84 -3.46 13.34
C GLY A 87 0.89 -3.61 14.85
N GLN A 88 0.31 -2.64 15.55
CA GLN A 88 0.21 -2.62 17.00
C GLN A 88 -1.01 -3.46 17.43
N ILE A 89 -0.79 -4.47 18.31
CA ILE A 89 -1.80 -5.35 18.86
C ILE A 89 -1.34 -5.99 20.20
N ASN A 90 -0.53 -5.29 20.96
CA ASN A 90 0.03 -5.83 22.19
C ASN A 90 -1.04 -6.19 23.25
N GLU A 91 -2.18 -5.50 23.25
CA GLU A 91 -3.30 -5.72 24.15
C GLU A 91 -3.99 -7.08 23.96
N ALA A 92 -3.90 -7.66 22.77
CA ALA A 92 -4.51 -8.94 22.44
C ALA A 92 -3.51 -10.09 22.23
N LYS A 93 -2.22 -9.88 22.50
CA LYS A 93 -1.15 -10.86 22.23
C LYS A 93 -1.31 -12.21 22.92
N GLN A 94 -2.05 -12.25 24.02
CA GLN A 94 -2.36 -13.50 24.76
C GLN A 94 -3.40 -14.37 24.06
N GLN A 95 -4.07 -13.87 23.04
CA GLN A 95 -5.08 -14.61 22.29
C GLN A 95 -4.44 -15.42 21.16
N TYR A 96 -4.77 -16.71 21.06
CA TYR A 96 -4.30 -17.56 19.97
C TYR A 96 -4.77 -17.02 18.62
N GLY A 97 -3.85 -17.02 17.63
CA GLY A 97 -4.07 -16.48 16.30
C GLY A 97 -3.69 -15.00 16.16
N THR A 98 -3.51 -14.28 17.26
CA THR A 98 -2.98 -12.92 17.25
C THR A 98 -1.47 -12.94 17.03
N PHE A 99 -0.98 -12.13 16.08
CA PHE A 99 0.43 -12.00 15.79
C PHE A 99 0.93 -10.62 16.23
N SER A 100 1.67 -10.58 17.32
CA SER A 100 2.18 -9.35 17.94
C SER A 100 3.70 -9.35 18.01
N LEU A 101 4.32 -8.34 17.43
CA LEU A 101 5.75 -8.09 17.54
C LEU A 101 6.06 -7.08 18.66
N PRO A 102 7.29 -7.08 19.21
CA PRO A 102 7.75 -6.00 20.08
C PRO A 102 7.59 -4.64 19.38
N SER A 103 7.06 -3.64 20.10
CA SER A 103 6.75 -2.31 19.52
C SER A 103 7.95 -1.65 18.82
N LYS A 104 9.16 -1.81 19.38
CA LYS A 104 10.38 -1.32 18.76
C LYS A 104 10.59 -1.95 17.37
N LEU A 105 10.49 -3.29 17.30
CA LEU A 105 10.67 -4.01 16.03
C LEU A 105 9.59 -3.64 15.01
N THR A 106 8.34 -3.46 15.44
CA THR A 106 7.25 -3.02 14.56
C THR A 106 7.54 -1.66 13.93
N MET A 107 8.07 -0.72 14.72
CA MET A 107 8.45 0.62 14.23
C MET A 107 9.65 0.56 13.29
N GLU A 108 10.69 -0.21 13.63
CA GLU A 108 11.88 -0.39 12.80
C GLU A 108 11.52 -1.06 11.45
N LEU A 109 10.64 -2.07 11.47
CA LEU A 109 10.18 -2.75 10.27
C LEU A 109 9.36 -1.81 9.36
N LEU A 110 8.49 -0.98 9.94
CA LEU A 110 7.72 0.00 9.18
C LEU A 110 8.64 1.05 8.55
N GLU A 111 9.65 1.50 9.30
CA GLU A 111 10.67 2.43 8.80
C GLU A 111 11.46 1.82 7.63
N ALA A 112 11.98 0.60 7.80
CA ALA A 112 12.71 -0.10 6.76
C ALA A 112 11.85 -0.34 5.52
N THR A 113 10.57 -0.69 5.70
CA THR A 113 9.61 -0.87 4.60
C THR A 113 9.41 0.43 3.82
N CYS A 114 9.20 1.55 4.51
CA CYS A 114 9.05 2.85 3.84
C CYS A 114 10.35 3.27 3.11
N GLN A 115 11.52 2.98 3.68
CA GLN A 115 12.81 3.24 3.03
C GLN A 115 12.95 2.42 1.74
N GLU A 116 12.59 1.13 1.77
CA GLU A 116 12.65 0.28 0.59
C GLU A 116 11.63 0.70 -0.49
N ILE A 117 10.42 1.10 -0.10
CA ILE A 117 9.45 1.67 -1.05
C ILE A 117 10.04 2.93 -1.71
N GLY A 118 10.64 3.83 -0.94
CA GLY A 118 11.31 5.02 -1.45
C GLY A 118 12.49 4.71 -2.36
N ARG A 119 13.35 3.73 -1.98
CA ARG A 119 14.49 3.27 -2.79
C ARG A 119 14.05 2.71 -4.14
N ASN A 120 12.89 2.09 -4.20
CA ASN A 120 12.29 1.56 -5.42
C ASN A 120 11.62 2.64 -6.31
N GLY A 121 11.78 3.92 -5.99
CA GLY A 121 11.40 5.04 -6.85
C GLY A 121 10.15 5.80 -6.40
N PHE A 122 9.38 5.30 -5.46
CA PHE A 122 8.17 5.99 -4.98
C PHE A 122 8.52 7.26 -4.21
N LYS A 123 7.73 8.32 -4.45
CA LYS A 123 7.89 9.63 -3.80
C LYS A 123 6.78 9.92 -2.80
N ARG A 124 5.69 9.15 -2.85
CA ARG A 124 4.55 9.24 -1.94
C ARG A 124 4.20 7.85 -1.43
N ILE A 125 4.17 7.69 -0.14
CA ILE A 125 3.76 6.46 0.55
C ILE A 125 2.51 6.79 1.35
N ILE A 126 1.39 6.16 1.03
CA ILE A 126 0.13 6.37 1.73
C ILE A 126 -0.13 5.15 2.61
N ILE A 127 0.08 5.29 3.90
CA ILE A 127 -0.32 4.28 4.89
C ILE A 127 -1.84 4.33 5.00
N VAL A 128 -2.51 3.22 4.66
CA VAL A 128 -3.94 3.03 4.85
C VAL A 128 -4.17 2.12 6.04
N ASN A 129 -4.87 2.62 7.05
CA ASN A 129 -5.08 1.91 8.30
C ASN A 129 -6.28 0.96 8.26
N GLY A 130 -6.05 -0.31 8.58
CA GLY A 130 -7.08 -1.35 8.72
C GLY A 130 -7.48 -1.67 10.18
N ASN A 131 -6.64 -1.31 11.16
CA ASN A 131 -6.82 -1.72 12.56
C ASN A 131 -7.02 -0.55 13.52
N GLY A 132 -7.89 -0.76 14.52
CA GLY A 132 -8.18 0.23 15.57
C GLY A 132 -7.04 0.52 16.54
N GLY A 133 -6.08 -0.39 16.71
CA GLY A 133 -4.90 -0.21 17.57
C GLY A 133 -3.76 0.60 16.94
N ASN A 134 -3.72 0.69 15.62
CA ASN A 134 -2.63 1.33 14.87
C ASN A 134 -2.59 2.89 14.90
N PRO A 135 -3.70 3.64 15.11
CA PRO A 135 -3.68 5.09 14.89
C PRO A 135 -2.59 5.84 15.65
N GLN A 136 -2.36 5.52 16.93
CA GLN A 136 -1.36 6.20 17.75
C GLN A 136 0.05 5.90 17.24
N MET A 137 0.33 4.64 16.93
CA MET A 137 1.61 4.20 16.36
C MET A 137 1.88 4.90 15.01
N ASN A 138 0.90 4.88 14.11
CA ASN A 138 1.05 5.46 12.78
C ASN A 138 1.21 6.99 12.83
N ARG A 139 0.47 7.68 13.71
CA ARG A 139 0.63 9.13 13.92
C ARG A 139 2.01 9.49 14.44
N TYR A 140 2.49 8.75 15.45
CA TYR A 140 3.83 8.94 15.97
C TYR A 140 4.89 8.63 14.90
N PHE A 141 4.73 7.55 14.16
CA PHE A 141 5.61 7.21 13.04
C PHE A 141 5.72 8.34 12.01
N ILE A 142 4.57 8.93 11.60
CA ILE A 142 4.55 10.05 10.65
C ILE A 142 5.30 11.27 11.22
N GLN A 143 5.18 11.56 12.51
CA GLN A 143 5.92 12.65 13.15
C GLN A 143 7.43 12.39 13.12
N ASN A 144 7.85 11.15 13.37
CA ASN A 144 9.26 10.75 13.33
C ASN A 144 9.87 10.85 11.92
N GLN A 145 9.05 10.80 10.84
CA GLN A 145 9.57 11.01 9.49
C GLN A 145 10.14 12.43 9.28
N LEU A 146 9.84 13.38 10.18
CA LEU A 146 10.39 14.74 10.16
C LEU A 146 11.80 14.83 10.73
N GLU A 147 12.28 13.83 11.46
CA GLU A 147 13.61 13.80 12.07
C GLU A 147 14.72 13.87 11.02
N LYS A 148 14.54 13.20 9.89
CA LYS A 148 15.52 13.11 8.81
C LYS A 148 14.92 13.53 7.47
N ARG A 149 15.71 14.20 6.65
CA ARG A 149 15.32 14.51 5.27
C ARG A 149 15.30 13.22 4.45
N ARG A 150 14.19 13.02 3.71
CA ARG A 150 13.97 11.87 2.83
C ARG A 150 13.58 12.34 1.44
N ASP A 151 13.80 11.49 0.45
CA ASP A 151 13.39 11.76 -0.94
C ASP A 151 11.94 11.38 -1.21
N TYR A 152 11.22 10.90 -0.20
CA TYR A 152 9.81 10.55 -0.24
C TYR A 152 9.06 11.17 0.95
N ALA A 153 7.74 11.26 0.81
CA ALA A 153 6.83 11.68 1.87
C ALA A 153 5.94 10.51 2.29
N VAL A 154 5.67 10.39 3.58
CA VAL A 154 4.75 9.39 4.12
C VAL A 154 3.48 10.09 4.60
N TYR A 155 2.33 9.58 4.16
CA TYR A 155 1.01 10.07 4.52
C TYR A 155 0.28 8.98 5.31
N TYR A 156 -0.59 9.40 6.21
CA TYR A 156 -1.44 8.49 6.96
C TYR A 156 -2.91 8.77 6.65
N PHE A 157 -3.64 7.72 6.29
CA PHE A 157 -5.07 7.75 6.07
C PHE A 157 -5.76 6.70 6.93
N ASP A 158 -6.73 7.14 7.74
CA ASP A 158 -7.60 6.27 8.52
C ASP A 158 -9.03 6.37 7.95
N PRO A 159 -9.55 5.31 7.32
CA PRO A 159 -10.90 5.33 6.77
C PRO A 159 -12.01 5.51 7.81
N LYS A 160 -11.75 5.23 9.08
CA LYS A 160 -12.70 5.48 10.19
C LYS A 160 -12.75 6.95 10.61
N THR A 161 -11.68 7.70 10.32
CA THR A 161 -11.58 9.14 10.60
C THR A 161 -11.05 9.88 9.38
N PRO A 162 -11.83 9.99 8.29
CA PRO A 162 -11.34 10.49 6.98
C PRO A 162 -10.81 11.92 7.00
N THR A 163 -11.19 12.73 8.00
CA THR A 163 -10.75 14.12 8.15
C THR A 163 -9.35 14.24 8.77
N ASP A 164 -8.78 13.17 9.30
CA ASP A 164 -7.45 13.17 9.93
C ASP A 164 -6.34 12.82 8.93
N VAL A 165 -6.34 13.51 7.80
CA VAL A 165 -5.24 13.39 6.83
C VAL A 165 -4.09 14.27 7.32
N ARG A 166 -3.13 13.68 8.03
CA ARG A 166 -1.92 14.38 8.46
C ARG A 166 -0.84 14.23 7.40
N PHE A 167 -0.45 15.37 6.85
CA PHE A 167 0.63 15.46 5.88
C PHE A 167 1.94 15.83 6.58
N THR A 168 3.01 15.11 6.28
CA THR A 168 4.36 15.61 6.54
C THR A 168 4.66 16.71 5.51
N LYS A 169 4.30 17.97 5.81
CA LYS A 169 4.67 19.08 4.95
C LYS A 169 6.19 19.21 4.92
N ARG A 170 6.75 19.00 3.75
CA ARG A 170 8.14 19.37 3.48
C ARG A 170 8.31 20.85 3.76
N ASN A 171 9.13 21.22 4.74
CA ASN A 171 9.48 22.63 4.96
C ASN A 171 10.06 23.18 3.66
N LYS A 172 9.34 24.14 3.03
CA LYS A 172 9.93 24.94 1.96
C LYS A 172 11.18 25.61 2.52
N PRO A 173 12.30 25.62 1.79
CA PRO A 173 13.45 26.40 2.22
C PRO A 173 12.98 27.84 2.43
N LYS A 174 13.29 28.41 3.59
CA LYS A 174 13.12 29.87 3.81
C LYS A 174 13.96 30.55 2.75
N LYS A 175 13.32 31.40 1.94
CA LYS A 175 14.02 32.32 1.02
C LYS A 175 14.91 33.25 1.81
#